data_8ee02b562566ef23b273fb9dda636595
#
_entry.id   8ee02b562566ef23b273fb9dda636595
#
_cell.length_a   1.000
_cell.length_b   1.000
_cell.length_c   1.000
_cell.angle_alpha   90.00
_cell.angle_beta   90.00
_cell.angle_gamma   90.00
#
_symmetry.space_group_name_H-M   'P 1'
#
loop_
_entity.id
_entity.type
_entity.pdbx_description
1 polymer ?
#
loop_
_entity_poly.entity_id
_entity_poly.type
_entity_poly.pdbx_seq_one_letter_code
_entity_poly.pdbx_strand_id
1 'polypeptide(L)'
;MEHAGISDLKPRLAALRAKEEIAPALLDEFAVFLERASDEDLFRMSPLRYGASRGIPEQQAIDLFLHATRAGILEFAWGVLCPGCMAFLTTAAGLRGIQKKHCQLCDINTEEVIDDRIEVAFTVAPSVRRIRFHDPERLDLRRDAIRYYFSSSVAARSVPHRMLQEQMLAFGRVSPGEAHEVSVTFEAGHYGLLTPTTHTAAYFHAKSGADLPNTVTLELLGGVAIPHSVDVPAGRCELRIVNRSADRMGFIVTTAGTGWPKPAAPGEKLSHAVDPYLTGSRLVSSQAFRDLFRAESIPSEGGLELKAVTVLFTDLKGSTAMYERLGDLRAYDLVRRHFVLLRSIAAARGGAIVKTIGDAVMASFDDPAAAMGAAAEMHREIRRLGEGELSLKIGIHSGPCIAVDFND
;
A
#
# COMPACT_ATOMS: atom_id res chain seq x y z
N MET A 1 -29.65 5.10 13.87
CA MET A 1 -28.40 5.87 13.88
C MET A 1 -28.35 6.64 12.58
N GLU A 2 -28.61 7.94 12.66
CA GLU A 2 -28.64 8.85 11.51
C GLU A 2 -27.31 8.82 10.78
N HIS A 3 -27.38 8.69 9.45
CA HIS A 3 -26.25 8.83 8.55
C HIS A 3 -25.74 10.27 8.65
N ALA A 4 -24.70 10.48 9.46
CA ALA A 4 -23.99 11.76 9.52
C ALA A 4 -23.44 12.07 8.11
N GLY A 5 -24.01 13.08 7.53
CA GLY A 5 -23.68 13.91 6.41
C GLY A 5 -22.73 13.41 5.31
N ILE A 6 -23.32 12.94 4.21
CA ILE A 6 -22.69 12.91 2.86
C ILE A 6 -22.75 14.34 2.27
N SER A 7 -22.33 15.36 3.03
CA SER A 7 -22.55 16.76 2.60
C SER A 7 -21.64 17.16 1.44
N ASP A 8 -20.42 16.61 1.37
CA ASP A 8 -19.41 17.06 0.42
C ASP A 8 -19.20 16.14 -0.80
N LEU A 9 -19.88 14.99 -0.87
CA LEU A 9 -19.72 14.05 -1.98
C LEU A 9 -20.24 14.60 -3.31
N LYS A 10 -21.46 15.14 -3.32
CA LYS A 10 -22.12 15.62 -4.54
C LYS A 10 -21.34 16.71 -5.27
N PRO A 11 -20.88 17.81 -4.62
CA PRO A 11 -20.10 18.84 -5.30
C PRO A 11 -18.75 18.32 -5.81
N ARG A 12 -18.09 17.41 -5.10
CA ARG A 12 -16.84 16.81 -5.54
C ARG A 12 -17.00 15.88 -6.74
N LEU A 13 -18.05 15.08 -6.77
CA LEU A 13 -18.39 14.27 -7.95
C LEU A 13 -18.76 15.13 -9.16
N ALA A 14 -19.50 16.23 -8.96
CA ALA A 14 -19.80 17.17 -10.04
C ALA A 14 -18.53 17.79 -10.63
N ALA A 15 -17.56 18.16 -9.79
CA ALA A 15 -16.26 18.65 -10.22
C ALA A 15 -15.46 17.61 -11.03
N LEU A 16 -15.53 16.31 -10.64
CA LEU A 16 -14.91 15.23 -11.41
C LEU A 16 -15.57 15.02 -12.78
N ARG A 17 -16.91 15.07 -12.83
CA ARG A 17 -17.66 14.94 -14.09
C ARG A 17 -17.30 16.04 -15.09
N ALA A 18 -17.12 17.27 -14.60
CA ALA A 18 -16.78 18.43 -15.44
C ALA A 18 -15.41 18.31 -16.12
N LYS A 19 -14.53 17.44 -15.63
CA LYS A 19 -13.20 17.20 -16.23
C LYS A 19 -13.19 16.19 -17.37
N GLU A 20 -14.27 15.41 -17.52
CA GLU A 20 -14.44 14.37 -18.56
C GLU A 20 -13.31 13.30 -18.60
N GLU A 21 -12.50 13.20 -17.54
CA GLU A 21 -11.36 12.25 -17.46
C GLU A 21 -11.82 10.84 -17.08
N ILE A 22 -12.98 10.72 -16.42
CA ILE A 22 -13.58 9.45 -16.00
C ILE A 22 -14.97 9.32 -16.60
N ALA A 23 -15.29 8.13 -17.13
CA ALA A 23 -16.58 7.85 -17.72
C ALA A 23 -17.74 8.12 -16.73
N PRO A 24 -18.80 8.85 -17.13
CA PRO A 24 -19.91 9.22 -16.24
C PRO A 24 -20.57 8.01 -15.54
N ALA A 25 -20.77 6.91 -16.27
CA ALA A 25 -21.35 5.68 -15.71
C ALA A 25 -20.51 5.08 -14.57
N LEU A 26 -19.18 5.15 -14.69
CA LEU A 26 -18.26 4.68 -13.67
C LEU A 26 -18.31 5.57 -12.43
N LEU A 27 -18.44 6.87 -12.58
CA LEU A 27 -18.62 7.81 -11.46
C LEU A 27 -19.97 7.60 -10.74
N ASP A 28 -21.04 7.29 -11.48
CA ASP A 28 -22.35 6.99 -10.89
C ASP A 28 -22.32 5.73 -10.07
N GLU A 29 -21.74 4.67 -10.59
CA GLU A 29 -21.56 3.40 -9.87
C GLU A 29 -20.69 3.60 -8.62
N PHE A 30 -19.61 4.37 -8.74
CA PHE A 30 -18.71 4.67 -7.61
C PHE A 30 -19.42 5.50 -6.53
N ALA A 31 -20.26 6.47 -6.91
CA ALA A 31 -21.06 7.24 -5.96
C ALA A 31 -22.00 6.35 -5.15
N VAL A 32 -22.73 5.44 -5.83
CA VAL A 32 -23.62 4.46 -5.17
C VAL A 32 -22.83 3.55 -4.22
N PHE A 33 -21.62 3.14 -4.63
CA PHE A 33 -20.74 2.34 -3.76
C PHE A 33 -20.35 3.12 -2.50
N LEU A 34 -19.89 4.36 -2.61
CA LEU A 34 -19.50 5.20 -1.47
C LEU A 34 -20.67 5.45 -0.50
N GLU A 35 -21.90 5.52 -1.02
CA GLU A 35 -23.11 5.71 -0.19
C GLU A 35 -23.54 4.45 0.56
N ARG A 36 -23.40 3.27 -0.06
CA ARG A 36 -24.01 2.02 0.43
C ARG A 36 -23.05 1.03 1.06
N ALA A 37 -21.76 1.13 0.75
CA ALA A 37 -20.76 0.19 1.25
C ALA A 37 -20.62 0.24 2.77
N SER A 38 -20.15 -0.85 3.37
CA SER A 38 -19.85 -0.92 4.79
C SER A 38 -18.63 -0.06 5.14
N ASP A 39 -18.44 0.23 6.42
CA ASP A 39 -17.24 0.92 6.90
C ASP A 39 -15.96 0.13 6.60
N GLU A 40 -16.03 -1.21 6.63
CA GLU A 40 -14.94 -2.09 6.25
C GLU A 40 -14.56 -1.95 4.78
N ASP A 41 -15.56 -1.85 3.90
CA ASP A 41 -15.33 -1.73 2.47
C ASP A 41 -14.75 -0.37 2.08
N LEU A 42 -15.02 0.67 2.87
CA LEU A 42 -14.54 2.04 2.64
C LEU A 42 -13.20 2.36 3.31
N PHE A 43 -12.65 1.42 4.07
CA PHE A 43 -11.35 1.56 4.71
C PHE A 43 -10.27 0.81 3.94
N ARG A 44 -9.19 1.47 3.57
CA ARG A 44 -8.05 0.90 2.80
C ARG A 44 -8.50 0.07 1.60
N MET A 45 -9.35 0.65 0.78
CA MET A 45 -9.86 0.04 -0.44
C MET A 45 -8.73 -0.26 -1.42
N SER A 46 -8.76 -1.45 -2.03
CA SER A 46 -7.89 -1.79 -3.15
C SER A 46 -8.59 -1.46 -4.47
N PRO A 47 -8.03 -0.60 -5.34
CA PRO A 47 -8.60 -0.32 -6.65
C PRO A 47 -8.65 -1.58 -7.53
N LEU A 48 -7.68 -2.50 -7.37
CA LEU A 48 -7.63 -3.74 -8.14
C LEU A 48 -8.81 -4.66 -7.77
N ARG A 49 -9.09 -4.83 -6.48
CA ARG A 49 -10.25 -5.60 -6.02
C ARG A 49 -11.58 -4.95 -6.40
N TYR A 50 -11.65 -3.62 -6.28
CA TYR A 50 -12.83 -2.86 -6.70
C TYR A 50 -13.12 -3.09 -8.19
N GLY A 51 -12.10 -2.98 -9.05
CA GLY A 51 -12.21 -3.22 -10.49
C GLY A 51 -12.58 -4.66 -10.81
N ALA A 52 -11.87 -5.64 -10.25
CA ALA A 52 -12.11 -7.06 -10.49
C ALA A 52 -13.54 -7.48 -10.14
N SER A 53 -14.09 -7.00 -9.02
CA SER A 53 -15.46 -7.32 -8.59
C SER A 53 -16.56 -6.72 -9.49
N ARG A 54 -16.23 -5.79 -10.38
CA ARG A 54 -17.15 -5.04 -11.27
C ARG A 54 -16.83 -5.21 -12.74
N GLY A 55 -15.81 -5.99 -13.10
CA GLY A 55 -15.36 -6.14 -14.48
C GLY A 55 -14.74 -4.87 -15.08
N ILE A 56 -14.26 -3.96 -14.24
CA ILE A 56 -13.58 -2.73 -14.65
C ILE A 56 -12.10 -3.05 -14.88
N PRO A 57 -11.51 -2.65 -16.02
CA PRO A 57 -10.07 -2.79 -16.25
C PRO A 57 -9.24 -2.15 -15.13
N GLU A 58 -8.17 -2.82 -14.72
CA GLU A 58 -7.34 -2.39 -13.57
C GLU A 58 -6.88 -0.94 -13.68
N GLN A 59 -6.40 -0.51 -14.85
CA GLN A 59 -5.95 0.87 -15.03
C GLN A 59 -7.08 1.88 -14.84
N GLN A 60 -8.28 1.58 -15.34
CA GLN A 60 -9.44 2.47 -15.16
C GLN A 60 -9.86 2.56 -13.68
N ALA A 61 -9.75 1.45 -12.93
CA ALA A 61 -10.01 1.46 -11.50
C ALA A 61 -8.95 2.28 -10.74
N ILE A 62 -7.68 2.16 -11.10
CA ILE A 62 -6.60 2.97 -10.53
C ILE A 62 -6.84 4.45 -10.82
N ASP A 63 -7.12 4.82 -12.06
CA ASP A 63 -7.37 6.20 -12.46
C ASP A 63 -8.58 6.80 -11.73
N LEU A 64 -9.68 6.05 -11.61
CA LEU A 64 -10.85 6.46 -10.83
C LEU A 64 -10.47 6.82 -9.39
N PHE A 65 -9.71 5.95 -8.71
CA PHE A 65 -9.32 6.17 -7.32
C PHE A 65 -8.36 7.35 -7.17
N LEU A 66 -7.45 7.55 -8.12
CA LEU A 66 -6.55 8.69 -8.14
C LEU A 66 -7.30 10.02 -8.32
N HIS A 67 -8.21 10.08 -9.29
CA HIS A 67 -9.03 11.27 -9.51
C HIS A 67 -9.95 11.56 -8.33
N ALA A 68 -10.55 10.53 -7.71
CA ALA A 68 -11.34 10.65 -6.49
C ALA A 68 -10.50 11.18 -5.32
N THR A 69 -9.24 10.74 -5.19
CA THR A 69 -8.31 11.25 -4.16
C THR A 69 -7.95 12.71 -4.44
N ARG A 70 -7.66 13.07 -5.67
CA ARG A 70 -7.37 14.45 -6.05
C ARG A 70 -8.56 15.40 -5.81
N ALA A 71 -9.78 14.87 -5.93
CA ALA A 71 -11.01 15.59 -5.60
C ALA A 71 -11.31 15.62 -4.09
N GLY A 72 -10.50 14.98 -3.24
CA GLY A 72 -10.68 14.87 -1.80
C GLY A 72 -11.83 13.95 -1.39
N ILE A 73 -12.30 13.07 -2.27
CA ILE A 73 -13.30 12.04 -1.95
C ILE A 73 -12.64 10.89 -1.19
N LEU A 74 -11.41 10.55 -1.55
CA LEU A 74 -10.59 9.54 -0.91
C LEU A 74 -9.32 10.16 -0.35
N GLU A 75 -8.66 9.43 0.55
CA GLU A 75 -7.34 9.70 1.07
C GLU A 75 -6.43 8.50 0.82
N PHE A 76 -5.17 8.73 0.54
CA PHE A 76 -4.17 7.66 0.44
C PHE A 76 -3.96 6.97 1.78
N ALA A 77 -3.75 5.66 1.71
CA ALA A 77 -3.27 4.85 2.82
C ALA A 77 -2.08 4.02 2.32
N TRP A 78 -0.87 4.54 2.54
CA TRP A 78 0.38 3.84 2.24
C TRP A 78 0.75 2.95 3.41
N GLY A 79 1.12 1.71 3.15
CA GLY A 79 1.48 0.78 4.20
C GLY A 79 2.63 -0.12 3.80
N VAL A 80 3.63 -0.26 4.70
CA VAL A 80 4.71 -1.25 4.56
C VAL A 80 4.22 -2.56 5.14
N LEU A 81 4.18 -3.61 4.34
CA LEU A 81 3.74 -4.93 4.73
C LEU A 81 4.91 -5.79 5.23
N CYS A 82 4.69 -6.49 6.32
CA CYS A 82 5.59 -7.56 6.73
C CYS A 82 5.49 -8.73 5.75
N PRO A 83 6.61 -9.21 5.18
CA PRO A 83 6.59 -10.34 4.25
C PRO A 83 6.14 -11.65 4.89
N GLY A 84 6.29 -11.81 6.21
CA GLY A 84 5.89 -13.02 6.92
C GLY A 84 4.42 -13.07 7.29
N CYS A 85 3.88 -12.00 7.88
CA CYS A 85 2.50 -11.99 8.41
C CYS A 85 1.53 -11.10 7.64
N MET A 86 1.99 -10.30 6.68
CA MET A 86 1.19 -9.33 5.93
C MET A 86 0.50 -8.26 6.79
N ALA A 87 0.95 -8.07 8.02
CA ALA A 87 0.52 -6.95 8.85
C ALA A 87 1.26 -5.67 8.41
N PHE A 88 0.60 -4.53 8.60
CA PHE A 88 1.22 -3.24 8.34
C PHE A 88 2.24 -2.90 9.42
N LEU A 89 3.51 -2.82 9.05
CA LEU A 89 4.61 -2.37 9.92
C LEU A 89 4.53 -0.87 10.18
N THR A 90 4.17 -0.12 9.16
CA THR A 90 3.85 1.31 9.24
C THR A 90 2.75 1.65 8.28
N THR A 91 2.00 2.71 8.58
CA THR A 91 1.04 3.30 7.68
C THR A 91 1.23 4.82 7.66
N ALA A 92 1.09 5.41 6.48
CA ALA A 92 1.25 6.85 6.27
C ALA A 92 0.21 7.36 5.27
N ALA A 93 -0.10 8.64 5.31
CA ALA A 93 -0.96 9.31 4.33
C ALA A 93 -0.24 9.59 3.00
N GLY A 94 1.09 9.44 2.95
CA GLY A 94 1.91 9.66 1.77
C GLY A 94 3.27 8.97 1.86
N LEU A 95 4.00 8.93 0.75
CA LEU A 95 5.31 8.28 0.62
C LEU A 95 6.35 8.77 1.65
N ARG A 96 6.33 10.06 1.97
CA ARG A 96 7.29 10.67 2.93
C ARG A 96 7.18 10.12 4.36
N GLY A 97 6.05 9.53 4.72
CA GLY A 97 5.83 8.96 6.05
C GLY A 97 6.26 7.50 6.18
N ILE A 98 6.75 6.87 5.12
CA ILE A 98 7.15 5.48 5.13
C ILE A 98 8.50 5.31 5.79
N GLN A 99 8.55 4.49 6.85
CA GLN A 99 9.77 4.17 7.59
C GLN A 99 10.07 2.68 7.51
N LYS A 100 11.36 2.36 7.41
CA LYS A 100 11.87 0.99 7.53
C LYS A 100 11.64 0.48 8.95
N LYS A 101 11.12 -0.73 9.13
CA LYS A 101 10.91 -1.33 10.45
C LYS A 101 11.19 -2.82 10.44
N HIS A 102 11.57 -3.32 11.60
CA HIS A 102 11.73 -4.74 11.88
C HIS A 102 10.41 -5.34 12.39
N CYS A 103 10.01 -6.49 11.86
CA CYS A 103 8.90 -7.27 12.39
C CYS A 103 9.43 -8.31 13.40
N GLN A 104 9.28 -8.06 14.68
CA GLN A 104 9.73 -9.00 15.72
C GLN A 104 8.92 -10.30 15.77
N LEU A 105 7.65 -10.26 15.32
CA LEU A 105 6.83 -11.46 15.21
C LEU A 105 7.38 -12.48 14.21
N CYS A 106 7.96 -11.99 13.12
CA CYS A 106 8.48 -12.81 12.04
C CYS A 106 10.01 -12.83 11.98
N ASP A 107 10.68 -12.04 12.82
CA ASP A 107 12.11 -11.80 12.81
C ASP A 107 12.65 -11.38 11.42
N ILE A 108 11.90 -10.47 10.77
CA ILE A 108 12.23 -9.99 9.43
C ILE A 108 12.57 -8.52 9.48
N ASN A 109 13.74 -8.17 8.92
CA ASN A 109 14.12 -6.80 8.67
C ASN A 109 13.61 -6.36 7.30
N THR A 110 12.89 -5.22 7.23
CA THR A 110 12.33 -4.70 5.98
C THR A 110 13.32 -3.83 5.20
N GLU A 111 14.56 -3.64 5.68
CA GLU A 111 15.55 -2.79 5.01
C GLU A 111 15.91 -3.26 3.60
N GLU A 112 15.76 -4.56 3.30
CA GLU A 112 16.11 -5.14 2.01
C GLU A 112 14.93 -5.32 1.03
N VAL A 113 13.66 -4.97 1.40
CA VAL A 113 12.49 -5.46 0.66
C VAL A 113 11.40 -4.39 0.46
N ILE A 114 11.74 -3.16 0.12
CA ILE A 114 10.75 -2.06 0.14
C ILE A 114 9.76 -2.06 -1.02
N ASP A 115 10.13 -2.42 -2.23
CA ASP A 115 9.35 -2.19 -3.44
C ASP A 115 8.02 -2.93 -3.55
N ASP A 116 8.08 -4.26 -3.41
CA ASP A 116 6.90 -5.12 -3.55
C ASP A 116 6.04 -5.16 -2.29
N ARG A 117 6.48 -4.47 -1.23
CA ARG A 117 5.88 -4.51 0.11
C ARG A 117 5.19 -3.22 0.52
N ILE A 118 5.22 -2.21 -0.32
CA ILE A 118 4.43 -1.01 -0.10
C ILE A 118 3.07 -1.21 -0.78
N GLU A 119 2.04 -1.45 0.02
CA GLU A 119 0.67 -1.44 -0.44
C GLU A 119 0.15 0.00 -0.49
N VAL A 120 -0.49 0.36 -1.60
CA VAL A 120 -1.23 1.60 -1.72
C VAL A 120 -2.72 1.28 -1.77
N ALA A 121 -3.40 1.71 -0.75
CA ALA A 121 -4.85 1.60 -0.61
C ALA A 121 -5.48 2.99 -0.43
N PHE A 122 -6.79 3.05 -0.40
CA PHE A 122 -7.52 4.31 -0.33
C PHE A 122 -8.63 4.22 0.72
N THR A 123 -8.78 5.25 1.52
CA THR A 123 -9.85 5.34 2.51
C THR A 123 -10.79 6.49 2.15
N VAL A 124 -12.08 6.33 2.36
CA VAL A 124 -13.01 7.46 2.18
C VAL A 124 -12.62 8.61 3.10
N ALA A 125 -12.59 9.84 2.58
CA ALA A 125 -12.25 11.02 3.38
C ALA A 125 -13.32 11.25 4.46
N PRO A 126 -12.93 11.59 5.72
CA PRO A 126 -13.88 11.81 6.80
C PRO A 126 -14.85 12.98 6.55
N SER A 127 -14.47 13.93 5.70
CA SER A 127 -15.33 15.02 5.23
C SER A 127 -16.45 14.56 4.29
N VAL A 128 -16.26 13.42 3.61
CA VAL A 128 -17.24 12.81 2.71
C VAL A 128 -18.13 11.84 3.47
N ARG A 129 -17.51 10.91 4.20
CA ARG A 129 -18.24 9.94 5.04
C ARG A 129 -17.37 9.52 6.20
N ARG A 130 -17.80 9.81 7.42
CA ARG A 130 -17.11 9.37 8.62
C ARG A 130 -17.39 7.89 8.85
N ILE A 131 -16.35 7.08 8.88
CA ILE A 131 -16.38 5.65 9.18
C ILE A 131 -15.71 5.37 10.53
N ARG A 132 -15.99 4.23 11.17
CA ARG A 132 -15.43 3.90 12.48
C ARG A 132 -13.92 3.81 12.50
N PHE A 133 -13.29 3.48 11.38
CA PHE A 133 -11.83 3.40 11.24
C PHE A 133 -11.12 4.76 11.25
N HIS A 134 -11.86 5.88 11.14
CA HIS A 134 -11.31 7.22 11.37
C HIS A 134 -11.08 7.54 12.85
N ASP A 135 -11.62 6.70 13.76
CA ASP A 135 -11.41 6.82 15.19
C ASP A 135 -10.85 5.49 15.76
N PRO A 136 -9.55 5.21 15.58
CA PRO A 136 -8.93 3.94 15.98
C PRO A 136 -9.10 3.62 17.46
N GLU A 137 -9.26 4.65 18.29
CA GLU A 137 -9.42 4.53 19.72
C GLU A 137 -10.73 3.81 20.12
N ARG A 138 -11.75 3.90 19.27
CA ARG A 138 -13.08 3.31 19.49
C ARG A 138 -13.30 1.98 18.78
N LEU A 139 -12.30 1.48 18.04
CA LEU A 139 -12.44 0.20 17.36
C LEU A 139 -12.60 -0.95 18.36
N ASP A 140 -13.49 -1.88 18.05
CA ASP A 140 -13.56 -3.17 18.71
C ASP A 140 -12.46 -4.08 18.16
N LEU A 141 -11.40 -4.32 18.95
CA LEU A 141 -10.28 -5.14 18.51
C LEU A 141 -10.68 -6.57 18.14
N ARG A 142 -11.72 -7.12 18.77
CA ARG A 142 -12.20 -8.47 18.43
C ARG A 142 -12.79 -8.53 17.02
N ARG A 143 -13.51 -7.49 16.61
CA ARG A 143 -14.13 -7.39 15.28
C ARG A 143 -13.19 -6.80 14.23
N ASP A 144 -12.48 -5.72 14.60
CA ASP A 144 -11.88 -4.80 13.64
C ASP A 144 -10.37 -5.01 13.47
N ALA A 145 -9.69 -5.80 14.37
CA ALA A 145 -8.23 -5.92 14.38
C ALA A 145 -7.66 -6.42 13.04
N ILE A 146 -8.28 -7.42 12.43
CA ILE A 146 -7.80 -7.94 11.14
C ILE A 146 -7.82 -6.85 10.08
N ARG A 147 -8.97 -6.18 9.95
CA ARG A 147 -9.15 -5.15 8.92
C ARG A 147 -8.26 -3.94 9.16
N TYR A 148 -7.97 -3.63 10.43
CA TYR A 148 -7.17 -2.48 10.81
C TYR A 148 -5.66 -2.73 10.70
N TYR A 149 -5.17 -3.91 11.11
CA TYR A 149 -3.73 -4.19 11.20
C TYR A 149 -3.16 -4.96 10.01
N PHE A 150 -3.98 -5.60 9.19
CA PHE A 150 -3.52 -6.43 8.09
C PHE A 150 -3.99 -5.89 6.73
N SER A 151 -3.25 -6.24 5.68
CA SER A 151 -3.67 -5.96 4.31
C SER A 151 -5.03 -6.57 4.00
N SER A 152 -5.83 -5.83 3.25
CA SER A 152 -7.11 -6.35 2.72
C SER A 152 -6.92 -7.48 1.70
N SER A 153 -5.71 -7.65 1.20
CA SER A 153 -5.35 -8.70 0.25
C SER A 153 -5.10 -10.06 0.92
N VAL A 154 -5.02 -10.10 2.26
CA VAL A 154 -4.89 -11.36 3.00
C VAL A 154 -6.21 -12.12 2.96
N ALA A 155 -6.17 -13.38 2.52
CA ALA A 155 -7.36 -14.21 2.41
C ALA A 155 -8.05 -14.42 3.78
N ALA A 156 -9.38 -14.46 3.77
CA ALA A 156 -10.21 -14.57 4.98
C ALA A 156 -9.98 -15.85 5.83
N ARG A 157 -9.26 -16.84 5.33
CA ARG A 157 -8.88 -18.06 6.07
C ARG A 157 -7.38 -18.15 6.35
N SER A 158 -6.66 -17.02 6.25
CA SER A 158 -5.25 -16.96 6.59
C SER A 158 -4.96 -17.27 8.06
N VAL A 159 -3.70 -17.60 8.38
CA VAL A 159 -3.28 -17.85 9.77
C VAL A 159 -3.60 -16.68 10.70
N PRO A 160 -3.31 -15.40 10.32
CA PRO A 160 -3.69 -14.26 11.16
C PRO A 160 -5.18 -14.18 11.45
N HIS A 161 -6.02 -14.46 10.45
CA HIS A 161 -7.47 -14.40 10.60
C HIS A 161 -7.99 -15.43 11.61
N ARG A 162 -7.56 -16.69 11.47
CA ARG A 162 -7.95 -17.77 12.40
C ARG A 162 -7.45 -17.48 13.81
N MET A 163 -6.20 -17.01 13.94
CA MET A 163 -5.59 -16.70 15.22
C MET A 163 -6.35 -15.63 15.99
N LEU A 164 -6.78 -14.58 15.31
CA LEU A 164 -7.53 -13.49 15.94
C LEU A 164 -9.00 -13.82 16.18
N GLN A 165 -9.62 -14.64 15.38
CA GLN A 165 -11.04 -15.00 15.56
C GLN A 165 -11.27 -16.22 16.46
N GLU A 166 -10.44 -17.26 16.33
CA GLU A 166 -10.68 -18.56 16.95
C GLU A 166 -9.79 -18.80 18.19
N GLN A 167 -8.65 -18.15 18.25
CA GLN A 167 -7.60 -18.44 19.25
C GLN A 167 -7.33 -17.28 20.22
N MET A 168 -8.05 -16.17 20.12
CA MET A 168 -7.86 -15.02 20.99
C MET A 168 -8.48 -15.29 22.38
N LEU A 169 -7.60 -15.31 23.42
CA LEU A 169 -7.99 -15.50 24.81
C LEU A 169 -8.33 -14.19 25.51
N ALA A 170 -7.52 -13.16 25.25
CA ALA A 170 -7.72 -11.84 25.81
C ALA A 170 -7.20 -10.75 24.87
N PHE A 171 -7.69 -9.54 25.03
CA PHE A 171 -7.21 -8.36 24.33
C PHE A 171 -7.42 -7.12 25.20
N GLY A 172 -6.68 -6.07 24.89
CA GLY A 172 -6.82 -4.79 25.57
C GLY A 172 -6.02 -3.69 24.91
N ARG A 173 -6.12 -2.52 25.52
CA ARG A 173 -5.32 -1.36 25.16
C ARG A 173 -4.66 -0.80 26.38
N VAL A 174 -3.46 -0.26 26.23
CA VAL A 174 -2.70 0.33 27.32
C VAL A 174 -2.05 1.63 26.84
N SER A 175 -2.35 2.73 27.55
CA SER A 175 -1.80 4.06 27.25
C SER A 175 -0.34 4.17 27.69
N PRO A 176 0.43 5.13 27.15
CA PRO A 176 1.79 5.37 27.59
C PRO A 176 1.89 5.57 29.11
N GLY A 177 2.82 4.83 29.74
CA GLY A 177 3.06 4.90 31.18
C GLY A 177 2.03 4.17 32.05
N GLU A 178 0.93 3.65 31.47
CA GLU A 178 -0.13 2.94 32.21
C GLU A 178 0.10 1.43 32.22
N ALA A 179 -0.67 0.74 33.04
CA ALA A 179 -0.77 -0.72 33.11
C ALA A 179 -2.21 -1.17 32.85
N HIS A 180 -2.36 -2.30 32.17
CA HIS A 180 -3.63 -3.00 31.98
C HIS A 180 -3.55 -4.39 32.60
N GLU A 181 -4.50 -4.72 33.46
CA GLU A 181 -4.59 -6.03 34.11
C GLU A 181 -5.67 -6.87 33.43
N VAL A 182 -5.32 -8.09 33.07
CA VAL A 182 -6.25 -9.03 32.43
C VAL A 182 -6.05 -10.44 32.97
N SER A 183 -7.15 -11.09 33.29
CA SER A 183 -7.16 -12.48 33.73
C SER A 183 -7.27 -13.41 32.54
N VAL A 184 -6.35 -14.37 32.43
CA VAL A 184 -6.32 -15.38 31.37
C VAL A 184 -6.29 -16.76 32.01
N THR A 185 -7.08 -17.70 31.49
CA THR A 185 -7.00 -19.11 31.88
C THR A 185 -6.19 -19.88 30.85
N PHE A 186 -5.07 -20.42 31.26
CA PHE A 186 -4.19 -21.21 30.41
C PHE A 186 -4.41 -22.70 30.62
N GLU A 187 -4.46 -23.46 29.56
CA GLU A 187 -4.20 -24.91 29.59
C GLU A 187 -2.73 -25.15 29.49
N ALA A 188 -2.26 -26.37 29.76
CA ALA A 188 -0.84 -26.70 29.55
C ALA A 188 -0.47 -26.56 28.07
N GLY A 189 0.52 -25.69 27.75
CA GLY A 189 0.88 -25.40 26.38
C GLY A 189 1.61 -24.07 26.18
N HIS A 190 1.67 -23.63 24.94
CA HIS A 190 2.34 -22.39 24.52
C HIS A 190 1.36 -21.32 24.10
N TYR A 191 1.63 -20.10 24.52
CA TYR A 191 0.79 -18.93 24.25
C TYR A 191 1.65 -17.73 23.90
N GLY A 192 1.06 -16.75 23.22
CA GLY A 192 1.73 -15.50 22.87
C GLY A 192 0.89 -14.28 23.22
N LEU A 193 1.56 -13.23 23.65
CA LEU A 193 1.03 -11.87 23.64
C LEU A 193 1.63 -11.16 22.43
N LEU A 194 0.78 -10.55 21.63
CA LEU A 194 1.13 -9.85 20.41
C LEU A 194 0.65 -8.40 20.48
N THR A 195 1.49 -7.46 20.06
CA THR A 195 1.10 -6.06 19.87
C THR A 195 1.15 -5.70 18.39
N PRO A 196 0.00 -5.62 17.70
CA PRO A 196 -0.02 -5.40 16.25
C PRO A 196 0.57 -4.06 15.81
N THR A 197 0.55 -3.03 16.65
CA THR A 197 1.07 -1.69 16.35
C THR A 197 2.60 -1.61 16.36
N THR A 198 3.24 -2.34 17.26
CA THR A 198 4.71 -2.33 17.43
C THR A 198 5.37 -3.63 17.02
N HIS A 199 4.56 -4.61 16.56
CA HIS A 199 5.00 -5.96 16.21
C HIS A 199 5.82 -6.65 17.31
N THR A 200 5.51 -6.34 18.57
CA THR A 200 6.17 -6.95 19.74
C THR A 200 5.51 -8.27 20.07
N ALA A 201 6.31 -9.26 20.50
CA ALA A 201 5.84 -10.54 21.00
C ALA A 201 6.39 -10.83 22.38
N ALA A 202 5.59 -11.53 23.22
CA ALA A 202 6.03 -12.21 24.42
C ALA A 202 5.42 -13.62 24.44
N TYR A 203 6.10 -14.58 25.04
CA TYR A 203 5.68 -15.97 25.04
C TYR A 203 5.43 -16.49 26.45
N PHE A 204 4.39 -17.29 26.61
CA PHE A 204 4.06 -17.97 27.87
C PHE A 204 4.14 -19.48 27.67
N HIS A 205 4.75 -20.16 28.61
CA HIS A 205 4.82 -21.62 28.69
C HIS A 205 3.99 -22.06 29.88
N ALA A 206 2.73 -22.45 29.65
CA ALA A 206 1.85 -22.89 30.71
C ALA A 206 2.16 -24.35 31.12
N LYS A 207 2.46 -24.57 32.41
CA LYS A 207 2.89 -25.87 32.97
C LYS A 207 1.92 -26.35 34.05
N SER A 208 1.51 -27.60 33.98
CA SER A 208 0.71 -28.25 35.02
C SER A 208 1.59 -28.66 36.18
N GLY A 209 1.07 -28.55 37.43
CA GLY A 209 1.74 -29.07 38.64
C GLY A 209 3.00 -28.32 39.07
N ALA A 210 3.31 -27.17 38.48
CA ALA A 210 4.42 -26.32 38.88
C ALA A 210 3.94 -25.25 39.87
N ASP A 211 4.72 -25.03 40.93
CA ASP A 211 4.53 -23.91 41.86
C ASP A 211 5.08 -22.63 41.22
N LEU A 212 4.24 -22.01 40.34
CA LEU A 212 4.57 -20.81 39.58
C LEU A 212 3.70 -19.68 40.05
N PRO A 213 4.17 -18.41 39.96
CA PRO A 213 3.35 -17.24 40.32
C PRO A 213 2.14 -17.12 39.38
N ASN A 214 0.98 -16.95 39.97
CA ASN A 214 -0.26 -16.72 39.21
C ASN A 214 -0.43 -15.28 38.75
N THR A 215 0.57 -14.42 38.91
CA THR A 215 0.61 -13.03 38.42
C THR A 215 1.93 -12.81 37.71
N VAL A 216 1.84 -12.30 36.46
CA VAL A 216 2.99 -11.98 35.61
C VAL A 216 2.91 -10.55 35.15
N THR A 217 4.00 -9.80 35.30
CA THR A 217 4.13 -8.45 34.76
C THR A 217 4.98 -8.49 33.50
N LEU A 218 4.46 -7.90 32.42
CA LEU A 218 5.15 -7.69 31.16
C LEU A 218 5.31 -6.19 30.90
N GLU A 219 6.51 -5.75 30.63
CA GLU A 219 6.80 -4.38 30.19
C GLU A 219 7.00 -4.35 28.67
N LEU A 220 6.26 -3.49 27.97
CA LEU A 220 6.33 -3.28 26.53
C LEU A 220 7.07 -1.98 26.22
N LEU A 221 8.21 -2.08 25.52
CA LEU A 221 9.15 -0.97 25.26
C LEU A 221 9.23 -0.64 23.75
N GLY A 222 8.11 -0.56 23.04
CA GLY A 222 8.12 -0.11 21.65
C GLY A 222 8.86 -1.06 20.68
N GLY A 223 8.55 -2.35 20.76
CA GLY A 223 9.16 -3.39 19.94
C GLY A 223 9.79 -4.51 20.75
N VAL A 224 9.98 -4.33 22.05
CA VAL A 224 10.53 -5.35 22.95
C VAL A 224 9.58 -5.60 24.11
N ALA A 225 9.40 -6.87 24.49
CA ALA A 225 8.69 -7.26 25.69
C ALA A 225 9.66 -7.80 26.74
N ILE A 226 9.51 -7.40 27.98
CA ILE A 226 10.31 -7.87 29.13
C ILE A 226 9.38 -8.41 30.22
N PRO A 227 9.49 -9.69 30.59
CA PRO A 227 10.28 -10.73 29.93
C PRO A 227 9.76 -11.10 28.55
N HIS A 228 10.66 -11.52 27.65
CA HIS A 228 10.27 -12.00 26.33
C HIS A 228 9.59 -13.38 26.37
N SER A 229 9.97 -14.20 27.35
CA SER A 229 9.38 -15.52 27.59
C SER A 229 9.28 -15.78 29.09
N VAL A 230 8.18 -16.39 29.52
CA VAL A 230 7.92 -16.67 30.93
C VAL A 230 7.13 -17.96 31.13
N ASP A 231 7.47 -18.73 32.16
CA ASP A 231 6.67 -19.86 32.61
C ASP A 231 5.50 -19.39 33.47
N VAL A 232 4.32 -19.91 33.21
CA VAL A 232 3.08 -19.59 33.91
C VAL A 232 2.36 -20.86 34.34
N PRO A 233 1.54 -20.86 35.42
CA PRO A 233 0.75 -22.03 35.80
C PRO A 233 -0.32 -22.34 34.76
N ALA A 234 -0.60 -23.60 34.49
CA ALA A 234 -1.85 -24.03 33.87
C ALA A 234 -3.00 -23.74 34.85
N GLY A 235 -3.90 -22.88 34.46
CA GLY A 235 -4.97 -22.35 35.32
C GLY A 235 -5.14 -20.84 35.11
N ARG A 236 -5.78 -20.20 36.07
CA ARG A 236 -6.00 -18.75 36.05
C ARG A 236 -4.71 -18.02 36.40
N CYS A 237 -4.34 -17.09 35.52
CA CYS A 237 -3.16 -16.22 35.68
C CYS A 237 -3.56 -14.76 35.40
N GLU A 238 -3.10 -13.85 36.26
CA GLU A 238 -3.28 -12.42 36.08
C GLU A 238 -2.07 -11.83 35.35
N LEU A 239 -2.31 -11.27 34.16
CA LEU A 239 -1.30 -10.58 33.38
C LEU A 239 -1.40 -9.09 33.60
N ARG A 240 -0.33 -8.48 34.08
CA ARG A 240 -0.18 -7.03 34.18
C ARG A 240 0.71 -6.54 33.06
N ILE A 241 0.15 -5.83 32.11
CA ILE A 241 0.82 -5.36 30.90
C ILE A 241 1.08 -3.87 31.05
N VAL A 242 2.36 -3.48 31.11
CA VAL A 242 2.81 -2.10 31.34
C VAL A 242 3.35 -1.55 30.03
N ASN A 243 2.84 -0.42 29.57
CA ASN A 243 3.33 0.26 28.38
C ASN A 243 4.39 1.30 28.75
N ARG A 244 5.65 1.04 28.37
CA ARG A 244 6.80 1.95 28.55
C ARG A 244 7.15 2.72 27.28
N SER A 245 6.36 2.61 26.22
CA SER A 245 6.56 3.38 24.99
C SER A 245 5.83 4.72 25.01
N ALA A 246 6.11 5.55 24.02
CA ALA A 246 5.45 6.84 23.84
C ALA A 246 4.04 6.72 23.22
N ASP A 247 3.75 5.58 22.60
CA ASP A 247 2.50 5.36 21.85
C ASP A 247 1.55 4.44 22.61
N ARG A 248 0.26 4.65 22.42
CA ARG A 248 -0.76 3.71 22.91
C ARG A 248 -0.67 2.41 22.15
N MET A 249 -0.71 1.29 22.87
CA MET A 249 -0.62 -0.05 22.30
C MET A 249 -1.90 -0.85 22.50
N GLY A 250 -2.32 -1.56 21.44
CA GLY A 250 -3.21 -2.69 21.56
C GLY A 250 -2.41 -3.97 21.81
N PHE A 251 -2.95 -4.89 22.60
CA PHE A 251 -2.38 -6.22 22.78
C PHE A 251 -3.45 -7.30 22.61
N ILE A 252 -2.99 -8.47 22.20
CA ILE A 252 -3.81 -9.67 22.00
C ILE A 252 -3.07 -10.83 22.65
N VAL A 253 -3.73 -11.60 23.50
CA VAL A 253 -3.24 -12.86 24.01
C VAL A 253 -3.92 -14.00 23.26
N THR A 254 -3.11 -14.91 22.71
CA THR A 254 -3.61 -15.98 21.85
C THR A 254 -2.92 -17.30 22.17
N THR A 255 -3.57 -18.42 21.81
CA THR A 255 -2.90 -19.70 21.79
C THR A 255 -1.80 -19.63 20.75
N ALA A 256 -0.56 -19.48 21.18
CA ALA A 256 0.56 -19.56 20.28
C ALA A 256 0.76 -21.02 19.90
N GLY A 257 -0.01 -21.48 18.94
CA GLY A 257 0.44 -22.63 18.20
C GLY A 257 1.83 -22.30 17.64
N THR A 258 2.74 -23.25 17.65
CA THR A 258 4.05 -23.23 17.01
C THR A 258 3.97 -22.98 15.48
N GLY A 259 2.90 -22.39 15.00
CA GLY A 259 2.49 -22.23 13.62
C GLY A 259 2.36 -20.80 13.13
N TRP A 260 2.95 -19.79 13.80
CA TRP A 260 3.23 -18.55 13.09
C TRP A 260 4.15 -18.93 11.92
N PRO A 261 3.79 -18.63 10.68
CA PRO A 261 4.60 -19.06 9.56
C PRO A 261 6.00 -18.54 9.75
N LYS A 262 6.98 -19.46 9.73
CA LYS A 262 8.39 -19.05 9.65
C LYS A 262 8.51 -18.17 8.40
N PRO A 263 9.31 -17.10 8.45
CA PRO A 263 9.55 -16.29 7.28
C PRO A 263 9.98 -17.19 6.13
N ALA A 264 9.38 -16.98 4.97
CA ALA A 264 9.88 -17.57 3.75
C ALA A 264 11.36 -17.14 3.57
N ALA A 265 12.22 -18.03 3.17
CA ALA A 265 13.60 -17.70 2.85
C ALA A 265 13.62 -16.58 1.79
N PRO A 266 14.69 -15.76 1.70
CA PRO A 266 14.81 -14.74 0.66
C PRO A 266 14.54 -15.35 -0.73
N GLY A 267 13.48 -14.90 -1.41
CA GLY A 267 13.03 -15.43 -2.71
C GLY A 267 11.91 -16.50 -2.65
N GLU A 268 11.53 -16.96 -1.48
CA GLU A 268 10.40 -17.87 -1.32
C GLU A 268 9.07 -17.13 -1.40
N LYS A 269 8.11 -17.67 -2.15
CA LYS A 269 6.75 -17.08 -2.25
C LYS A 269 6.08 -17.18 -0.88
N LEU A 270 5.35 -16.12 -0.50
CA LEU A 270 4.54 -16.10 0.71
C LEU A 270 3.67 -17.36 0.82
N SER A 271 3.70 -17.99 2.00
CA SER A 271 2.91 -19.19 2.29
C SER A 271 1.38 -18.93 2.35
N HIS A 272 0.94 -17.70 2.10
CA HIS A 272 -0.46 -17.30 2.11
C HIS A 272 -0.91 -16.95 0.70
N ALA A 273 -2.12 -17.37 0.35
CA ALA A 273 -2.81 -16.83 -0.82
C ALA A 273 -3.10 -15.34 -0.56
N VAL A 274 -2.49 -14.49 -1.33
CA VAL A 274 -2.64 -13.03 -1.26
C VAL A 274 -3.23 -12.57 -2.57
N ASP A 275 -4.36 -11.87 -2.50
CA ASP A 275 -4.93 -11.21 -3.67
C ASP A 275 -3.97 -10.09 -4.13
N PRO A 276 -3.92 -9.79 -5.44
CA PRO A 276 -3.13 -8.69 -5.95
C PRO A 276 -3.50 -7.36 -5.27
N TYR A 277 -2.50 -6.58 -4.89
CA TYR A 277 -2.65 -5.22 -4.37
C TYR A 277 -1.85 -4.23 -5.20
N LEU A 278 -2.26 -2.97 -5.15
CA LEU A 278 -1.53 -1.90 -5.82
C LEU A 278 -0.24 -1.61 -5.06
N THR A 279 0.90 -1.86 -5.71
CA THR A 279 2.22 -1.59 -5.13
C THR A 279 2.60 -0.12 -5.30
N GLY A 280 3.47 0.38 -4.41
CA GLY A 280 4.04 1.72 -4.54
C GLY A 280 4.79 1.92 -5.86
N SER A 281 5.57 0.93 -6.30
CA SER A 281 6.30 0.95 -7.59
C SER A 281 5.35 1.11 -8.78
N ARG A 282 4.27 0.32 -8.81
CA ARG A 282 3.26 0.41 -9.87
C ARG A 282 2.56 1.77 -9.89
N LEU A 283 2.26 2.32 -8.70
CA LEU A 283 1.61 3.63 -8.62
C LEU A 283 2.50 4.77 -9.11
N VAL A 284 3.76 4.83 -8.68
CA VAL A 284 4.70 5.89 -9.11
C VAL A 284 5.07 5.78 -10.59
N SER A 285 4.88 4.60 -11.20
CA SER A 285 4.99 4.38 -12.65
C SER A 285 3.70 4.72 -13.42
N SER A 286 2.61 5.12 -12.74
CA SER A 286 1.37 5.53 -13.38
C SER A 286 1.44 6.97 -13.86
N GLN A 287 1.04 7.21 -15.13
CA GLN A 287 0.98 8.56 -15.70
C GLN A 287 -0.03 9.44 -14.96
N ALA A 288 -1.21 8.90 -14.63
CA ALA A 288 -2.25 9.61 -13.89
C ALA A 288 -1.75 10.07 -12.50
N PHE A 289 -1.00 9.21 -11.78
CA PHE A 289 -0.43 9.61 -10.50
C PHE A 289 0.53 10.79 -10.65
N ARG A 290 1.45 10.73 -11.61
CA ARG A 290 2.42 11.82 -11.87
C ARG A 290 1.74 13.13 -12.26
N ASP A 291 0.67 13.07 -13.05
CA ASP A 291 -0.06 14.26 -13.48
C ASP A 291 -0.85 14.92 -12.35
N LEU A 292 -1.49 14.11 -11.50
CA LEU A 292 -2.36 14.59 -10.44
C LEU A 292 -1.61 14.98 -9.16
N PHE A 293 -0.48 14.31 -8.87
CA PHE A 293 0.22 14.39 -7.59
C PHE A 293 1.70 14.79 -7.72
N ARG A 294 2.00 15.76 -8.58
CA ARG A 294 3.38 16.27 -8.81
C ARG A 294 4.10 16.74 -7.54
N ALA A 295 3.35 17.19 -6.54
CA ALA A 295 3.90 17.68 -5.27
C ALA A 295 4.10 16.58 -4.22
N GLU A 296 3.64 15.37 -4.46
CA GLU A 296 3.94 14.19 -3.63
C GLU A 296 5.29 13.62 -4.03
N SER A 297 6.33 14.40 -3.75
CA SER A 297 7.71 14.04 -4.04
C SER A 297 8.14 12.84 -3.19
N ILE A 298 8.88 11.96 -3.83
CA ILE A 298 9.67 10.90 -3.20
C ILE A 298 10.56 11.55 -2.13
N PRO A 299 10.76 10.93 -0.95
CA PRO A 299 11.59 11.52 0.10
C PRO A 299 12.95 11.93 -0.44
N SER A 300 13.36 13.19 -0.21
CA SER A 300 14.66 13.71 -0.65
C SER A 300 15.83 13.10 0.13
N GLU A 301 15.59 12.60 1.35
CA GLU A 301 16.58 11.89 2.16
C GLU A 301 16.42 10.38 1.96
N GLY A 302 17.38 9.76 1.26
CA GLY A 302 17.47 8.32 1.05
C GLY A 302 16.81 7.79 -0.24
N GLY A 303 15.93 8.55 -0.90
CA GLY A 303 15.22 8.09 -2.10
C GLY A 303 14.28 6.91 -1.86
N LEU A 304 13.56 6.48 -2.88
CA LEU A 304 12.81 5.23 -2.92
C LEU A 304 13.62 4.21 -3.71
N GLU A 305 14.11 3.19 -3.03
CA GLU A 305 14.80 2.09 -3.70
C GLU A 305 13.78 1.19 -4.41
N LEU A 306 13.90 1.10 -5.74
CA LEU A 306 13.04 0.30 -6.61
C LEU A 306 13.84 -0.92 -7.08
N LYS A 307 13.40 -2.14 -6.73
CA LYS A 307 14.12 -3.39 -7.06
C LYS A 307 14.14 -3.68 -8.54
N ALA A 308 13.08 -3.33 -9.24
CA ALA A 308 12.95 -3.55 -10.67
C ALA A 308 12.06 -2.47 -11.27
N VAL A 309 12.69 -1.56 -12.02
CA VAL A 309 12.00 -0.61 -12.89
C VAL A 309 12.49 -0.82 -14.29
N THR A 310 11.58 -0.82 -15.24
CA THR A 310 11.93 -0.81 -16.65
C THR A 310 11.90 0.62 -17.15
N VAL A 311 13.05 1.13 -17.56
CA VAL A 311 13.20 2.46 -18.15
C VAL A 311 13.28 2.33 -19.66
N LEU A 312 12.50 3.16 -20.35
CA LEU A 312 12.48 3.28 -21.79
C LEU A 312 12.94 4.68 -22.17
N PHE A 313 13.97 4.77 -22.99
CA PHE A 313 14.45 6.01 -23.60
C PHE A 313 14.13 6.03 -25.08
N THR A 314 13.60 7.15 -25.56
CA THR A 314 13.44 7.40 -26.99
C THR A 314 14.28 8.58 -27.42
N ASP A 315 14.68 8.60 -28.70
CA ASP A 315 15.40 9.68 -29.34
C ASP A 315 14.96 9.78 -30.82
N LEU A 316 14.70 10.99 -31.31
CA LEU A 316 14.33 11.19 -32.71
C LEU A 316 15.56 11.09 -33.60
N LYS A 317 15.48 10.24 -34.62
CA LYS A 317 16.56 10.03 -35.58
C LYS A 317 16.65 11.22 -36.53
N GLY A 318 17.76 11.96 -36.50
CA GLY A 318 18.03 13.06 -37.44
C GLY A 318 17.16 14.30 -37.25
N SER A 319 16.77 14.60 -35.97
CA SER A 319 15.95 15.74 -35.62
C SER A 319 16.53 17.08 -36.16
N THR A 320 17.84 17.30 -36.06
CA THR A 320 18.50 18.51 -36.58
C THR A 320 18.26 18.68 -38.08
N ALA A 321 18.50 17.65 -38.87
CA ALA A 321 18.26 17.69 -40.31
C ALA A 321 16.77 17.86 -40.67
N MET A 322 15.87 17.36 -39.81
CA MET A 322 14.44 17.57 -39.95
C MET A 322 14.09 19.06 -39.76
N TYR A 323 14.61 19.72 -38.72
CA TYR A 323 14.42 21.16 -38.50
C TYR A 323 14.91 22.01 -39.67
N GLU A 324 16.11 21.70 -40.18
CA GLU A 324 16.68 22.40 -41.35
C GLU A 324 15.81 22.25 -42.60
N ARG A 325 15.20 21.09 -42.82
CA ARG A 325 14.41 20.79 -44.00
C ARG A 325 12.98 21.32 -43.92
N LEU A 326 12.31 21.16 -42.78
CA LEU A 326 10.89 21.50 -42.58
C LEU A 326 10.66 22.94 -42.11
N GLY A 327 11.72 23.58 -41.56
CA GLY A 327 11.65 24.86 -40.87
C GLY A 327 11.08 24.72 -39.45
N ASP A 328 11.41 25.69 -38.59
CA ASP A 328 11.19 25.60 -37.14
C ASP A 328 9.73 25.34 -36.74
N LEU A 329 8.78 26.03 -37.35
CA LEU A 329 7.36 25.91 -36.95
C LEU A 329 6.76 24.53 -37.25
N ARG A 330 7.07 23.96 -38.42
CA ARG A 330 6.56 22.64 -38.80
C ARG A 330 7.26 21.54 -38.00
N ALA A 331 8.56 21.65 -37.82
CA ALA A 331 9.35 20.70 -37.04
C ALA A 331 8.88 20.72 -35.57
N TYR A 332 8.67 21.92 -34.98
CA TYR A 332 8.17 22.06 -33.62
C TYR A 332 6.78 21.43 -33.44
N ASP A 333 5.82 21.69 -34.35
CA ASP A 333 4.49 21.05 -34.25
C ASP A 333 4.56 19.54 -34.34
N LEU A 334 5.44 19.01 -35.19
CA LEU A 334 5.64 17.58 -35.35
C LEU A 334 6.23 16.95 -34.08
N VAL A 335 7.23 17.61 -33.47
CA VAL A 335 7.83 17.18 -32.20
C VAL A 335 6.81 17.27 -31.05
N ARG A 336 5.99 18.30 -30.98
CA ARG A 336 4.91 18.42 -30.01
C ARG A 336 3.90 17.27 -30.12
N ARG A 337 3.47 16.94 -31.32
CA ARG A 337 2.55 15.80 -31.57
C ARG A 337 3.19 14.46 -31.25
N HIS A 338 4.48 14.30 -31.52
CA HIS A 338 5.27 13.14 -31.12
C HIS A 338 5.23 12.95 -29.60
N PHE A 339 5.46 13.98 -28.77
CA PHE A 339 5.39 13.85 -27.30
C PHE A 339 4.00 13.43 -26.82
N VAL A 340 2.92 14.01 -27.38
CA VAL A 340 1.54 13.62 -27.04
C VAL A 340 1.29 12.16 -27.37
N LEU A 341 1.77 11.69 -28.52
CA LEU A 341 1.61 10.31 -28.96
C LEU A 341 2.36 9.34 -28.02
N LEU A 342 3.64 9.62 -27.73
CA LEU A 342 4.45 8.76 -26.86
C LEU A 342 3.86 8.66 -25.44
N ARG A 343 3.38 9.79 -24.93
CA ARG A 343 2.70 9.84 -23.63
C ARG A 343 1.44 8.99 -23.60
N SER A 344 0.59 9.08 -24.63
CA SER A 344 -0.64 8.31 -24.71
C SER A 344 -0.37 6.80 -24.77
N ILE A 345 0.65 6.38 -25.56
CA ILE A 345 1.03 4.98 -25.66
C ILE A 345 1.64 4.46 -24.35
N ALA A 346 2.52 5.24 -23.70
CA ALA A 346 3.08 4.86 -22.41
C ALA A 346 1.98 4.68 -21.35
N ALA A 347 1.08 5.65 -21.24
CA ALA A 347 -0.04 5.59 -20.29
C ALA A 347 -0.99 4.41 -20.55
N ALA A 348 -1.35 4.15 -21.82
CA ALA A 348 -2.21 3.03 -22.19
C ALA A 348 -1.59 1.65 -21.86
N ARG A 349 -0.26 1.61 -21.71
CA ARG A 349 0.50 0.41 -21.34
C ARG A 349 0.97 0.38 -19.88
N GLY A 350 0.37 1.22 -19.02
CA GLY A 350 0.69 1.25 -17.59
C GLY A 350 2.03 1.89 -17.25
N GLY A 351 2.64 2.59 -18.17
CA GLY A 351 3.86 3.37 -17.96
C GLY A 351 3.59 4.86 -17.77
N ALA A 352 4.63 5.62 -17.43
CA ALA A 352 4.59 7.06 -17.28
C ALA A 352 5.79 7.74 -17.90
N ILE A 353 5.59 8.93 -18.46
CA ILE A 353 6.70 9.80 -18.86
C ILE A 353 7.33 10.39 -17.60
N VAL A 354 8.63 10.13 -17.42
CA VAL A 354 9.41 10.66 -16.30
C VAL A 354 9.85 12.09 -16.61
N LYS A 355 10.46 12.29 -17.78
CA LYS A 355 10.85 13.62 -18.28
C LYS A 355 11.12 13.59 -19.78
N THR A 356 11.17 14.80 -20.37
CA THR A 356 11.66 15.02 -21.72
C THR A 356 13.04 15.65 -21.67
N ILE A 357 13.92 15.28 -22.62
CA ILE A 357 15.29 15.77 -22.72
C ILE A 357 15.52 16.15 -24.20
N GLY A 358 15.34 17.43 -24.53
CA GLY A 358 15.30 17.86 -25.93
C GLY A 358 14.11 17.22 -26.66
N ASP A 359 14.38 16.42 -27.69
CA ASP A 359 13.41 15.62 -28.45
C ASP A 359 13.32 14.15 -27.94
N ALA A 360 14.07 13.81 -26.91
CA ALA A 360 14.05 12.50 -26.27
C ALA A 360 13.00 12.42 -25.15
N VAL A 361 12.50 11.22 -24.91
CA VAL A 361 11.57 10.91 -23.82
C VAL A 361 12.16 9.81 -22.95
N MET A 362 12.12 10.01 -21.64
CA MET A 362 12.34 8.99 -20.66
C MET A 362 10.99 8.55 -20.06
N ALA A 363 10.67 7.27 -20.19
CA ALA A 363 9.48 6.66 -19.59
C ALA A 363 9.86 5.54 -18.62
N SER A 364 9.02 5.30 -17.60
CA SER A 364 9.15 4.19 -16.65
C SER A 364 7.96 3.25 -16.74
N PHE A 365 8.21 1.96 -16.54
CA PHE A 365 7.23 0.90 -16.52
C PHE A 365 7.54 -0.06 -15.36
N ASP A 366 6.50 -0.63 -14.76
CA ASP A 366 6.62 -1.67 -13.74
C ASP A 366 6.87 -3.05 -14.38
N ASP A 367 6.32 -3.28 -15.59
CA ASP A 367 6.45 -4.53 -16.34
C ASP A 367 7.31 -4.37 -17.60
N PRO A 368 8.41 -5.16 -17.74
CA PRO A 368 9.22 -5.17 -18.95
C PRO A 368 8.46 -5.51 -20.23
N ALA A 369 7.45 -6.39 -20.15
CA ALA A 369 6.64 -6.77 -21.30
C ALA A 369 5.77 -5.60 -21.78
N ALA A 370 5.22 -4.82 -20.84
CA ALA A 370 4.48 -3.60 -21.14
C ALA A 370 5.39 -2.56 -21.85
N ALA A 371 6.62 -2.36 -21.37
CA ALA A 371 7.59 -1.48 -22.00
C ALA A 371 7.96 -1.91 -23.44
N MET A 372 8.16 -3.21 -23.65
CA MET A 372 8.41 -3.78 -25.00
C MET A 372 7.20 -3.56 -25.92
N GLY A 373 5.98 -3.80 -25.42
CA GLY A 373 4.76 -3.53 -26.16
C GLY A 373 4.59 -2.06 -26.52
N ALA A 374 4.91 -1.15 -25.58
CA ALA A 374 4.89 0.29 -25.81
C ALA A 374 5.90 0.68 -26.90
N ALA A 375 7.14 0.19 -26.85
CA ALA A 375 8.17 0.46 -27.84
C ALA A 375 7.76 0.03 -29.25
N ALA A 376 7.20 -1.17 -29.38
CA ALA A 376 6.71 -1.66 -30.66
C ALA A 376 5.58 -0.80 -31.23
N GLU A 377 4.67 -0.35 -30.36
CA GLU A 377 3.58 0.54 -30.74
C GLU A 377 4.08 1.94 -31.08
N MET A 378 4.99 2.51 -30.31
CA MET A 378 5.63 3.80 -30.56
C MET A 378 6.32 3.80 -31.93
N HIS A 379 7.08 2.77 -32.28
CA HIS A 379 7.70 2.65 -33.58
C HIS A 379 6.71 2.60 -34.75
N ARG A 380 5.57 1.95 -34.56
CA ARG A 380 4.52 1.86 -35.57
C ARG A 380 3.80 3.18 -35.76
N GLU A 381 3.37 3.78 -34.67
CA GLU A 381 2.53 4.99 -34.72
C GLU A 381 3.34 6.25 -35.07
N ILE A 382 4.61 6.33 -34.68
CA ILE A 382 5.45 7.48 -35.06
C ILE A 382 5.69 7.56 -36.56
N ARG A 383 5.84 6.43 -37.24
CA ARG A 383 5.96 6.41 -38.70
C ARG A 383 4.69 6.90 -39.39
N ARG A 384 3.50 6.60 -38.81
CA ARG A 384 2.22 7.10 -39.32
C ARG A 384 2.06 8.60 -39.10
N LEU A 385 2.41 9.07 -37.88
CA LEU A 385 2.33 10.47 -37.52
C LEU A 385 3.17 11.37 -38.43
N GLY A 386 4.37 10.94 -38.74
CA GLY A 386 5.34 11.71 -39.53
C GLY A 386 5.32 11.39 -41.04
N GLU A 387 4.37 10.60 -41.53
CA GLU A 387 4.32 10.18 -42.95
C GLU A 387 5.66 9.59 -43.46
N GLY A 388 6.37 8.93 -42.53
CA GLY A 388 7.72 8.38 -42.79
C GLY A 388 8.88 9.31 -42.46
N GLU A 389 8.61 10.58 -42.16
CA GLU A 389 9.63 11.59 -41.81
C GLU A 389 10.23 11.38 -40.41
N LEU A 390 9.44 10.82 -39.47
CA LEU A 390 9.88 10.56 -38.12
C LEU A 390 10.30 9.11 -37.92
N SER A 391 11.43 8.93 -37.25
CA SER A 391 11.93 7.63 -36.83
C SER A 391 12.51 7.72 -35.41
N LEU A 392 12.22 6.73 -34.57
CA LEU A 392 12.73 6.65 -33.22
C LEU A 392 13.90 5.69 -33.11
N LYS A 393 14.82 6.02 -32.23
CA LYS A 393 15.67 5.05 -31.53
C LYS A 393 15.06 4.80 -30.19
N ILE A 394 14.95 3.54 -29.75
CA ILE A 394 14.40 3.18 -28.45
C ILE A 394 15.39 2.26 -27.76
N GLY A 395 15.78 2.62 -26.54
CA GLY A 395 16.55 1.78 -25.62
C GLY A 395 15.69 1.40 -24.42
N ILE A 396 15.73 0.14 -24.00
CA ILE A 396 15.00 -0.36 -22.84
C ILE A 396 16.00 -1.04 -21.91
N HIS A 397 15.90 -0.75 -20.62
CA HIS A 397 16.68 -1.40 -19.57
C HIS A 397 15.81 -1.66 -18.36
N SER A 398 15.95 -2.84 -17.76
CA SER A 398 15.29 -3.20 -16.51
C SER A 398 16.33 -3.49 -15.44
N GLY A 399 16.12 -2.96 -14.24
CA GLY A 399 17.03 -3.18 -13.13
C GLY A 399 16.64 -2.39 -11.88
N PRO A 400 17.39 -2.57 -10.78
CA PRO A 400 17.19 -1.78 -9.59
C PRO A 400 17.59 -0.32 -9.84
N CYS A 401 16.85 0.60 -9.22
CA CYS A 401 17.18 2.01 -9.25
C CYS A 401 16.73 2.69 -7.94
N ILE A 402 17.27 3.86 -7.68
CA ILE A 402 16.80 4.74 -6.60
C ILE A 402 16.04 5.89 -7.27
N ALA A 403 14.76 5.97 -7.00
CA ALA A 403 13.97 7.12 -7.40
C ALA A 403 14.20 8.25 -6.39
N VAL A 404 14.64 9.39 -6.86
CA VAL A 404 14.84 10.61 -6.07
C VAL A 404 14.16 11.77 -6.76
N ASP A 405 13.62 12.70 -5.98
CA ASP A 405 13.14 13.97 -6.50
C ASP A 405 14.23 15.02 -6.25
N PHE A 406 14.80 15.51 -7.33
CA PHE A 406 15.64 16.71 -7.27
C PHE A 406 14.73 17.88 -7.60
N ASN A 407 14.34 18.63 -6.56
CA ASN A 407 13.70 19.94 -6.76
C ASN A 407 14.69 20.86 -7.45
N ASP A 408 14.58 20.99 -8.77
CA ASP A 408 15.18 22.08 -9.55
C ASP A 408 14.23 23.29 -9.54
#